data_5fad3d530a0dce3b82de5904afbc2e75
#
_entry.id   5fad3d530a0dce3b82de5904afbc2e75
#
_cell.length_a   1.000
_cell.length_b   1.000
_cell.length_c   1.000
_cell.angle_alpha   90.00
_cell.angle_beta   90.00
_cell.angle_gamma   90.00
#
_symmetry.space_group_name_H-M   'P 1'
#
loop_
_entity.id
_entity.type
_entity.pdbx_description
1 polymer ?
#
loop_
_entity_poly.entity_id
_entity_poly.type
_entity_poly.pdbx_seq_one_letter_code
_entity_poly.pdbx_strand_id
1 'polypeptide(L)'
;ADADNPMDSIKTPSGKIEIYIPELEDRAKAMDADSEAQELQLPEEFPLILNAGRHMKYNANTLMRNPDWNQGKRACTVAVSPKDAEIHNLEDGQQVRVTTAAGSDVGELQISNQIREGMVLIPHGFGLNYDGKVYGINVNRLTQNTHRDPIGTPIHRFVPCRVEAV
;
A
#
# COMPACT_ATOMS: atom_id res chain seq x y z
N ALA A 1 -1.75 10.25 32.65
CA ALA A 1 -2.00 11.64 32.37
C ALA A 1 -3.48 11.88 32.61
N ASP A 2 -3.81 12.59 33.67
CA ASP A 2 -5.16 13.00 34.01
C ASP A 2 -5.56 14.08 33.01
N ALA A 3 -6.24 13.70 31.95
CA ALA A 3 -6.86 14.64 31.04
C ALA A 3 -8.30 14.88 31.49
N ASP A 4 -8.46 15.60 32.60
CA ASP A 4 -9.77 16.04 33.10
C ASP A 4 -10.45 16.96 32.07
N ASN A 5 -9.65 17.64 31.24
CA ASN A 5 -10.15 18.45 30.13
C ASN A 5 -9.20 18.32 28.92
N PRO A 6 -9.61 17.68 27.81
CA PRO A 6 -8.78 17.57 26.60
C PRO A 6 -8.32 18.93 26.03
N MET A 7 -9.06 20.00 26.31
CA MET A 7 -8.72 21.35 25.85
C MET A 7 -7.45 21.89 26.51
N ASP A 8 -7.10 21.44 27.71
CA ASP A 8 -5.87 21.85 28.41
C ASP A 8 -4.60 21.34 27.72
N SER A 9 -4.74 20.35 26.84
CA SER A 9 -3.66 19.80 26.01
C SER A 9 -3.33 20.67 24.80
N ILE A 10 -4.19 21.63 24.43
CA ILE A 10 -4.01 22.47 23.26
C ILE A 10 -2.98 23.55 23.57
N LYS A 11 -1.84 23.51 22.86
CA LYS A 11 -0.72 24.44 23.05
C LYS A 11 -0.53 25.43 21.90
N THR A 12 -1.59 25.65 21.10
CA THR A 12 -1.57 26.69 20.05
C THR A 12 -1.61 28.09 20.66
N PRO A 13 -1.06 29.11 20.00
CA PRO A 13 -1.12 30.50 20.48
C PRO A 13 -2.55 31.01 20.73
N SER A 14 -3.51 30.51 19.95
CA SER A 14 -4.94 30.85 20.09
C SER A 14 -5.66 30.11 21.21
N GLY A 15 -5.05 29.04 21.78
CA GLY A 15 -5.69 28.12 22.72
C GLY A 15 -6.84 27.30 22.09
N LYS A 16 -6.95 27.28 20.77
CA LYS A 16 -7.98 26.55 20.01
C LYS A 16 -7.37 25.54 19.07
N ILE A 17 -8.15 24.54 18.67
CA ILE A 17 -7.77 23.64 17.58
C ILE A 17 -7.81 24.44 16.27
N GLU A 18 -6.67 24.60 15.61
CA GLU A 18 -6.54 25.29 14.33
C GLU A 18 -6.69 24.26 13.21
N ILE A 19 -7.81 24.32 12.49
CA ILE A 19 -8.11 23.44 11.35
C ILE A 19 -7.76 24.06 10.00
N TYR A 20 -7.54 25.36 9.97
CA TYR A 20 -7.09 26.05 8.77
C TYR A 20 -5.56 26.00 8.67
N ILE A 21 -5.05 25.49 7.55
CA ILE A 21 -3.63 25.38 7.23
C ILE A 21 -3.34 26.27 6.02
N PRO A 22 -2.82 27.50 6.24
CA PRO A 22 -2.61 28.48 5.16
C PRO A 22 -1.77 27.93 3.99
N GLU A 23 -0.76 27.09 4.31
CA GLU A 23 0.16 26.51 3.32
C GLU A 23 -0.54 25.57 2.33
N LEU A 24 -1.73 25.07 2.68
CA LEU A 24 -2.54 24.20 1.82
C LEU A 24 -3.64 24.94 1.06
N GLU A 25 -3.87 26.23 1.35
CA GLU A 25 -4.99 26.98 0.77
C GLU A 25 -4.88 27.10 -0.75
N ASP A 26 -3.71 27.48 -1.26
CA ASP A 26 -3.51 27.68 -2.71
C ASP A 26 -3.66 26.35 -3.46
N ARG A 27 -3.18 25.24 -2.85
CA ARG A 27 -3.36 23.91 -3.42
C ARG A 27 -4.83 23.49 -3.42
N ALA A 28 -5.55 23.70 -2.32
CA ALA A 28 -6.98 23.38 -2.26
C ALA A 28 -7.80 24.17 -3.29
N LYS A 29 -7.42 25.42 -3.54
CA LYS A 29 -8.05 26.26 -4.58
C LYS A 29 -7.67 25.82 -6.01
N ALA A 30 -6.51 25.24 -6.20
CA ALA A 30 -6.05 24.76 -7.49
C ALA A 30 -6.53 23.34 -7.84
N MET A 31 -7.17 22.63 -6.91
CA MET A 31 -7.73 21.31 -7.18
C MET A 31 -8.89 21.42 -8.17
N ASP A 32 -8.77 20.68 -9.26
CA ASP A 32 -9.80 20.55 -10.26
C ASP A 32 -9.94 19.09 -10.70
N ALA A 33 -11.17 18.69 -11.06
CA ALA A 33 -11.48 17.28 -11.31
C ALA A 33 -10.76 16.70 -12.55
N ASP A 34 -10.50 17.54 -13.56
CA ASP A 34 -9.88 17.06 -14.80
C ASP A 34 -8.38 16.84 -14.62
N SER A 35 -7.68 17.74 -13.92
CA SER A 35 -6.27 17.54 -13.59
C SER A 35 -6.05 16.36 -12.64
N GLU A 36 -6.87 16.20 -11.62
CA GLU A 36 -6.82 15.03 -10.72
C GLU A 36 -7.09 13.72 -11.48
N ALA A 37 -8.05 13.71 -12.41
CA ALA A 37 -8.33 12.54 -13.24
C ALA A 37 -7.15 12.18 -14.17
N GLN A 38 -6.41 13.18 -14.68
CA GLN A 38 -5.21 12.94 -15.47
C GLN A 38 -4.07 12.36 -14.62
N GLU A 39 -3.86 12.86 -13.41
CA GLU A 39 -2.85 12.32 -12.50
C GLU A 39 -3.14 10.87 -12.08
N LEU A 40 -4.41 10.46 -12.09
CA LEU A 40 -4.83 9.09 -11.76
C LEU A 40 -4.80 8.12 -12.96
N GLN A 41 -4.45 8.59 -14.17
CA GLN A 41 -4.32 7.69 -15.32
C GLN A 41 -3.12 6.76 -15.15
N LEU A 42 -3.37 5.47 -15.40
CA LEU A 42 -2.33 4.47 -15.33
C LEU A 42 -1.56 4.39 -16.66
N PRO A 43 -0.23 4.26 -16.62
CA PRO A 43 0.56 3.94 -17.81
C PRO A 43 0.12 2.57 -18.37
N GLU A 44 0.10 2.41 -19.68
CA GLU A 44 -0.23 1.13 -20.33
C GLU A 44 0.65 -0.02 -19.84
N GLU A 45 1.91 0.26 -19.53
CA GLU A 45 2.87 -0.70 -18.98
C GLU A 45 2.48 -1.22 -17.59
N PHE A 46 1.74 -0.41 -16.81
CA PHE A 46 1.34 -0.72 -15.43
C PHE A 46 -0.17 -0.58 -15.25
N PRO A 47 -0.96 -1.54 -15.74
CA PRO A 47 -2.42 -1.43 -15.80
C PRO A 47 -3.13 -1.62 -14.46
N LEU A 48 -2.41 -1.98 -13.41
CA LEU A 48 -2.96 -2.25 -12.09
C LEU A 48 -2.40 -1.26 -11.06
N ILE A 49 -3.10 -1.13 -9.94
CA ILE A 49 -2.69 -0.29 -8.80
C ILE A 49 -2.28 -1.18 -7.63
N LEU A 50 -1.01 -1.15 -7.27
CA LEU A 50 -0.53 -1.74 -6.03
C LEU A 50 -0.93 -0.87 -4.83
N ASN A 51 -1.63 -1.50 -3.90
CA ASN A 51 -1.92 -0.97 -2.57
C ASN A 51 -1.08 -1.73 -1.54
N ALA A 52 -0.14 -1.05 -0.93
CA ALA A 52 0.62 -1.60 0.19
C ALA A 52 -0.27 -1.63 1.44
N GLY A 53 -0.86 -2.78 1.70
CA GLY A 53 -1.89 -3.00 2.71
C GLY A 53 -1.38 -3.62 4.00
N ARG A 54 -2.32 -4.14 4.81
CA ARG A 54 -2.05 -4.79 6.10
C ARG A 54 -3.01 -5.92 6.36
N HIS A 55 -2.53 -6.96 7.01
CA HIS A 55 -3.37 -7.94 7.66
C HIS A 55 -3.70 -7.49 9.08
N MET A 56 -4.89 -6.94 9.30
CA MET A 56 -5.30 -6.44 10.62
C MET A 56 -5.20 -7.49 11.73
N LYS A 57 -5.45 -8.77 11.40
CA LYS A 57 -5.41 -9.86 12.38
C LYS A 57 -4.00 -10.35 12.72
N TYR A 58 -3.05 -10.21 11.78
CA TYR A 58 -1.77 -10.90 11.90
C TYR A 58 -0.60 -9.98 12.16
N ASN A 59 -0.56 -8.81 11.55
CA ASN A 59 0.61 -7.98 11.70
C ASN A 59 0.37 -6.55 12.18
N ALA A 60 -0.79 -5.94 11.96
CA ALA A 60 -1.14 -4.61 12.49
C ALA A 60 0.06 -3.63 12.66
N ASN A 61 0.99 -3.55 11.68
CA ASN A 61 2.29 -2.87 11.69
C ASN A 61 3.48 -3.65 12.29
N THR A 62 3.30 -4.88 12.73
CA THR A 62 4.40 -5.70 13.23
C THR A 62 5.24 -6.24 12.08
N LEU A 63 6.54 -6.37 12.27
CA LEU A 63 7.44 -7.01 11.32
C LEU A 63 7.29 -8.54 11.42
N MET A 64 6.76 -9.15 10.38
CA MET A 64 6.49 -10.59 10.31
C MET A 64 7.68 -11.34 9.70
N ARG A 65 8.78 -11.40 10.45
CA ARG A 65 10.02 -12.07 9.98
C ARG A 65 9.92 -13.58 10.07
N ASN A 66 9.39 -14.08 11.20
CA ASN A 66 9.24 -15.51 11.42
C ASN A 66 7.91 -16.00 10.83
N PRO A 67 7.93 -16.93 9.86
CA PRO A 67 6.71 -17.48 9.25
C PRO A 67 5.81 -18.22 10.23
N ASP A 68 6.34 -18.76 11.33
CA ASP A 68 5.55 -19.46 12.34
C ASP A 68 4.52 -18.53 13.02
N TRP A 69 4.79 -17.24 13.06
CA TRP A 69 3.86 -16.24 13.57
C TRP A 69 2.58 -16.14 12.74
N ASN A 70 2.62 -16.57 11.50
CA ASN A 70 1.44 -16.63 10.63
C ASN A 70 0.52 -17.81 10.95
N GLN A 71 0.93 -18.73 11.84
CA GLN A 71 0.14 -19.89 12.26
C GLN A 71 -0.37 -20.75 11.08
N GLY A 72 0.50 -20.98 10.09
CA GLY A 72 0.18 -21.75 8.89
C GLY A 72 -0.75 -21.04 7.88
N LYS A 73 -1.06 -19.75 8.07
CA LYS A 73 -1.91 -19.00 7.14
C LYS A 73 -1.12 -18.33 6.04
N ARG A 74 -1.71 -18.26 4.84
CA ARG A 74 -1.20 -17.47 3.73
C ARG A 74 -1.25 -15.99 4.10
N ALA A 75 -0.12 -15.42 4.50
CA ALA A 75 -0.11 -14.09 5.08
C ALA A 75 0.60 -13.04 4.23
N CYS A 76 1.56 -13.44 3.38
CA CYS A 76 2.23 -12.53 2.46
C CYS A 76 1.98 -12.94 1.02
N THR A 77 0.80 -12.62 0.53
CA THR A 77 0.36 -12.94 -0.82
C THR A 77 0.22 -11.68 -1.66
N VAL A 78 0.30 -11.85 -2.97
CA VAL A 78 -0.11 -10.86 -3.96
C VAL A 78 -1.60 -11.10 -4.22
N ALA A 79 -2.46 -10.33 -3.57
CA ALA A 79 -3.90 -10.54 -3.70
C ALA A 79 -4.48 -9.69 -4.85
N VAL A 80 -5.25 -10.35 -5.73
CA VAL A 80 -5.94 -9.73 -6.87
C VAL A 80 -7.40 -10.17 -6.92
N SER A 81 -8.22 -9.48 -7.71
CA SER A 81 -9.60 -9.89 -7.97
C SER A 81 -9.65 -11.12 -8.88
N PRO A 82 -10.76 -11.92 -8.84
CA PRO A 82 -10.95 -13.02 -9.80
C PRO A 82 -10.92 -12.56 -11.25
N LYS A 83 -11.46 -11.39 -11.55
CA LYS A 83 -11.49 -10.84 -12.90
C LYS A 83 -10.11 -10.45 -13.41
N ASP A 84 -9.29 -9.81 -12.58
CA ASP A 84 -7.91 -9.49 -12.94
C ASP A 84 -7.09 -10.77 -13.16
N ALA A 85 -7.30 -11.78 -12.33
CA ALA A 85 -6.68 -13.09 -12.50
C ALA A 85 -7.04 -13.72 -13.86
N GLU A 86 -8.31 -13.67 -14.25
CA GLU A 86 -8.77 -14.16 -15.56
C GLU A 86 -8.14 -13.37 -16.71
N ILE A 87 -8.17 -12.02 -16.66
CA ILE A 87 -7.61 -11.16 -17.71
C ILE A 87 -6.12 -11.42 -17.91
N HIS A 88 -5.38 -11.65 -16.84
CA HIS A 88 -3.93 -11.86 -16.88
C HIS A 88 -3.53 -13.34 -16.91
N ASN A 89 -4.49 -14.29 -17.05
CA ASN A 89 -4.28 -15.74 -17.05
C ASN A 89 -3.47 -16.23 -15.83
N LEU A 90 -3.88 -15.82 -14.64
CA LEU A 90 -3.22 -16.14 -13.39
C LEU A 90 -4.03 -17.17 -12.59
N GLU A 91 -3.34 -18.08 -11.88
CA GLU A 91 -3.94 -19.12 -11.06
C GLU A 91 -3.65 -18.90 -9.56
N ASP A 92 -4.61 -19.23 -8.69
CA ASP A 92 -4.43 -19.11 -7.25
C ASP A 92 -3.29 -20.01 -6.76
N GLY A 93 -2.41 -19.46 -5.93
CA GLY A 93 -1.26 -20.17 -5.37
C GLY A 93 -0.01 -20.19 -6.27
N GLN A 94 -0.09 -19.76 -7.54
CA GLN A 94 1.10 -19.70 -8.39
C GLN A 94 2.07 -18.58 -7.95
N GLN A 95 3.33 -18.70 -8.38
CA GLN A 95 4.30 -17.61 -8.21
C GLN A 95 4.08 -16.56 -9.30
N VAL A 96 3.98 -15.30 -8.88
CA VAL A 96 3.83 -14.16 -9.77
C VAL A 96 4.89 -13.12 -9.50
N ARG A 97 5.30 -12.42 -10.55
CA ARG A 97 6.16 -11.25 -10.47
C ARG A 97 5.30 -10.00 -10.46
N VAL A 98 5.51 -9.17 -9.46
CA VAL A 98 4.96 -7.81 -9.40
C VAL A 98 6.05 -6.84 -9.80
N THR A 99 5.79 -6.00 -10.78
CA THR A 99 6.74 -4.99 -11.28
C THR A 99 6.12 -3.60 -11.18
N THR A 100 6.89 -2.65 -10.71
CA THR A 100 6.57 -1.23 -10.64
C THR A 100 7.74 -0.41 -11.19
N ALA A 101 7.60 0.90 -11.30
CA ALA A 101 8.71 1.78 -11.66
C ALA A 101 9.87 1.77 -10.64
N ALA A 102 9.64 1.32 -9.41
CA ALA A 102 10.66 1.22 -8.36
C ALA A 102 11.48 -0.08 -8.41
N GLY A 103 10.89 -1.16 -8.95
CA GLY A 103 11.53 -2.47 -9.00
C GLY A 103 10.54 -3.61 -9.16
N SER A 104 11.00 -4.84 -8.94
CA SER A 104 10.17 -6.04 -8.99
C SER A 104 10.48 -7.00 -7.86
N ASP A 105 9.48 -7.81 -7.49
CA ASP A 105 9.63 -8.91 -6.54
C ASP A 105 8.66 -10.05 -6.90
N VAL A 106 8.90 -11.24 -6.35
CA VAL A 106 8.12 -12.45 -6.64
C VAL A 106 7.42 -12.94 -5.39
N GLY A 107 6.15 -13.29 -5.52
CA GLY A 107 5.36 -13.83 -4.42
C GLY A 107 4.23 -14.73 -4.87
N GLU A 108 3.59 -15.36 -3.91
CA GLU A 108 2.45 -16.25 -4.15
C GLU A 108 1.19 -15.45 -4.46
N LEU A 109 0.49 -15.78 -5.54
CA LEU A 109 -0.78 -15.17 -5.89
C LEU A 109 -1.91 -15.66 -4.98
N GLN A 110 -2.78 -14.75 -4.58
CA GLN A 110 -4.05 -15.04 -3.93
C GLN A 110 -5.21 -14.41 -4.70
N ILE A 111 -6.13 -15.22 -5.18
CA ILE A 111 -7.37 -14.73 -5.80
C ILE A 111 -8.41 -14.49 -4.70
N SER A 112 -8.98 -13.29 -4.63
CA SER A 112 -9.92 -12.92 -3.56
C SER A 112 -11.01 -11.99 -4.04
N ASN A 113 -12.27 -12.35 -3.75
CA ASN A 113 -13.44 -11.48 -3.98
C ASN A 113 -13.44 -10.20 -3.09
N GLN A 114 -12.53 -10.09 -2.13
CA GLN A 114 -12.38 -8.90 -1.31
C GLN A 114 -11.50 -7.82 -1.96
N ILE A 115 -10.82 -8.17 -3.05
CA ILE A 115 -9.99 -7.23 -3.80
C ILE A 115 -10.81 -6.67 -4.95
N ARG A 116 -10.75 -5.35 -5.10
CA ARG A 116 -11.42 -4.63 -6.17
C ARG A 116 -10.68 -4.84 -7.48
N GLU A 117 -11.41 -4.92 -8.60
CA GLU A 117 -10.85 -4.95 -9.94
C GLU A 117 -9.86 -3.79 -10.17
N GLY A 118 -8.76 -4.08 -10.86
CA GLY A 118 -7.67 -3.14 -11.09
C GLY A 118 -6.74 -2.92 -9.89
N MET A 119 -6.97 -3.62 -8.76
CA MET A 119 -6.18 -3.45 -7.54
C MET A 119 -5.35 -4.70 -7.21
N VAL A 120 -4.14 -4.46 -6.74
CA VAL A 120 -3.23 -5.47 -6.19
C VAL A 120 -2.97 -5.12 -4.72
N LEU A 121 -3.17 -6.06 -3.81
CA LEU A 121 -2.87 -5.87 -2.40
C LEU A 121 -1.67 -6.72 -1.99
N ILE A 122 -0.65 -6.08 -1.43
CA ILE A 122 0.50 -6.75 -0.80
C ILE A 122 0.64 -6.21 0.63
N PRO A 123 0.64 -7.07 1.66
CA PRO A 123 0.72 -6.60 3.03
C PRO A 123 2.14 -6.14 3.41
N HIS A 124 2.22 -5.10 4.22
CA HIS A 124 3.47 -4.66 4.85
C HIS A 124 4.00 -5.66 5.89
N GLY A 125 5.28 -5.54 6.20
CA GLY A 125 5.91 -6.23 7.33
C GLY A 125 6.58 -7.54 6.97
N PHE A 126 6.55 -7.95 5.71
CA PHE A 126 7.15 -9.17 5.19
C PHE A 126 8.42 -8.89 4.37
N GLY A 127 9.04 -9.94 3.82
CA GLY A 127 10.21 -9.83 2.94
C GLY A 127 11.49 -9.40 3.65
N LEU A 128 11.60 -9.68 4.95
CA LEU A 128 12.78 -9.42 5.78
C LEU A 128 13.53 -10.72 6.05
N ASN A 129 14.86 -10.63 6.19
CA ASN A 129 15.67 -11.78 6.54
C ASN A 129 15.36 -12.26 7.96
N TYR A 130 15.13 -13.57 8.10
CA TYR A 130 15.00 -14.27 9.37
C TYR A 130 15.72 -15.62 9.25
N ASP A 131 16.70 -15.85 10.08
CA ASP A 131 17.50 -17.07 10.09
C ASP A 131 18.07 -17.45 8.70
N GLY A 132 18.62 -16.46 8.00
CA GLY A 132 19.19 -16.60 6.67
C GLY A 132 18.19 -16.75 5.51
N LYS A 133 16.90 -16.71 5.79
CA LYS A 133 15.82 -16.82 4.78
C LYS A 133 14.96 -15.57 4.71
N VAL A 134 14.37 -15.35 3.55
CA VAL A 134 13.40 -14.25 3.31
C VAL A 134 12.05 -14.87 3.02
N TYR A 135 11.02 -14.42 3.75
CA TYR A 135 9.65 -14.89 3.58
C TYR A 135 8.77 -13.75 3.07
N GLY A 136 8.14 -13.99 1.92
CA GLY A 136 7.24 -13.04 1.26
C GLY A 136 7.94 -11.85 0.63
N ILE A 137 7.15 -10.87 0.21
CA ILE A 137 7.59 -9.66 -0.49
C ILE A 137 7.83 -8.53 0.51
N ASN A 138 8.94 -7.83 0.35
CA ASN A 138 9.12 -6.52 0.97
C ASN A 138 8.51 -5.44 0.06
N VAL A 139 7.27 -5.08 0.34
CA VAL A 139 6.52 -4.12 -0.48
C VAL A 139 7.20 -2.75 -0.62
N ASN A 140 8.08 -2.38 0.31
CA ASN A 140 8.85 -1.13 0.20
C ASN A 140 9.87 -1.13 -0.95
N ARG A 141 10.21 -2.29 -1.51
CA ARG A 141 11.03 -2.39 -2.73
C ARG A 141 10.25 -2.07 -4.00
N LEU A 142 8.93 -2.12 -3.91
CA LEU A 142 8.00 -1.83 -5.00
C LEU A 142 7.47 -0.39 -4.95
N THR A 143 7.84 0.39 -3.93
CA THR A 143 7.37 1.75 -3.75
C THR A 143 8.53 2.74 -3.85
N GLN A 144 8.30 3.91 -4.45
CA GLN A 144 9.31 4.96 -4.55
C GLN A 144 9.31 5.81 -3.27
N ASN A 145 10.48 6.03 -2.69
CA ASN A 145 10.62 6.90 -1.52
C ASN A 145 10.54 8.39 -1.88
N THR A 146 10.65 8.73 -3.16
CA THR A 146 10.53 10.10 -3.70
C THR A 146 9.10 10.48 -4.02
N HIS A 147 8.20 9.51 -4.20
CA HIS A 147 6.79 9.76 -4.48
C HIS A 147 6.05 10.08 -3.17
N ARG A 148 5.83 11.36 -2.93
CA ARG A 148 5.26 11.89 -1.70
C ARG A 148 4.15 12.88 -1.99
N ASP A 149 3.20 12.97 -1.07
CA ASP A 149 2.22 14.03 -1.07
C ASP A 149 2.86 15.38 -0.67
N PRO A 150 2.14 16.50 -0.75
CA PRO A 150 2.67 17.83 -0.46
C PRO A 150 3.17 18.05 0.95
N ILE A 151 2.71 17.25 1.90
CA ILE A 151 3.15 17.30 3.30
C ILE A 151 4.23 16.27 3.60
N GLY A 152 4.75 15.58 2.57
CA GLY A 152 5.87 14.67 2.65
C GLY A 152 5.50 13.22 3.01
N THR A 153 4.22 12.84 3.02
CA THR A 153 3.79 11.46 3.26
C THR A 153 4.07 10.59 2.04
N PRO A 154 4.77 9.45 2.18
CA PRO A 154 4.98 8.55 1.06
C PRO A 154 3.67 7.97 0.52
N ILE A 155 3.51 7.98 -0.81
CA ILE A 155 2.34 7.42 -1.49
C ILE A 155 2.56 5.93 -1.73
N HIS A 156 2.00 5.07 -0.88
CA HIS A 156 2.12 3.60 -0.99
C HIS A 156 0.83 2.92 -1.44
N ARG A 157 -0.24 3.68 -1.66
CA ARG A 157 -1.57 3.11 -1.91
C ARG A 157 -2.07 3.39 -3.32
N PHE A 158 -1.26 4.05 -4.10
CA PHE A 158 -1.50 4.29 -5.51
C PHE A 158 -0.16 4.15 -6.23
N VAL A 159 0.27 2.91 -6.46
CA VAL A 159 1.52 2.61 -7.15
C VAL A 159 1.20 1.81 -8.40
N PRO A 160 1.36 2.40 -9.61
CA PRO A 160 1.14 1.67 -10.85
C PRO A 160 2.02 0.42 -10.92
N CYS A 161 1.42 -0.72 -11.28
CA CYS A 161 2.12 -2.00 -11.36
C CYS A 161 1.55 -2.92 -12.43
N ARG A 162 2.31 -3.98 -12.75
CA ARG A 162 1.83 -5.15 -13.48
C ARG A 162 2.13 -6.41 -12.70
N VAL A 163 1.33 -7.46 -12.96
CA VAL A 163 1.46 -8.78 -12.35
C VAL A 163 1.52 -9.81 -13.47
N GLU A 164 2.54 -10.67 -13.44
CA GLU A 164 2.82 -11.65 -14.49
C GLU A 164 3.17 -13.00 -13.86
N ALA A 165 2.82 -14.10 -14.50
CA ALA A 165 3.27 -15.44 -14.11
C ALA A 165 4.80 -15.55 -14.20
N VAL A 166 5.42 -16.35 -13.30
CA VAL A 166 6.88 -16.63 -13.30
C VAL A 166 7.16 -17.98 -13.90
#